data_0afc0a1f16045765a7fa301a3b5113cc
#
_entry.id   0afc0a1f16045765a7fa301a3b5113cc
#
_cell.length_a   1.000
_cell.length_b   1.000
_cell.length_c   1.000
_cell.angle_alpha   90.00
_cell.angle_beta   90.00
_cell.angle_gamma   90.00
#
_symmetry.space_group_name_H-M   'P 1'
#
loop_
_entity.id
_entity.type
_entity.pdbx_description
1 polymer ?
#
loop_
_entity_poly.entity_id
_entity_poly.type
_entity_poly.pdbx_seq_one_letter_code
_entity_poly.pdbx_strand_id
1 'polypeptide(L)' 'MQILAERLIELRTQKKVSRREVAVIVGIVERTYMRYENGERDPDAPVLRKLADYYDVSADYLLGRTDVPK' A
#
# COMPACT_ATOMS: atom_id res chain seq x y z
N MET A 1 0.98 10.02 -4.26
CA MET A 1 2.06 10.31 -3.28
C MET A 1 3.23 9.38 -3.56
N GLN A 2 4.38 9.97 -3.83
CA GLN A 2 5.54 9.20 -4.30
C GLN A 2 6.09 8.23 -3.25
N ILE A 3 6.23 8.70 -2.00
CA ILE A 3 6.77 7.84 -0.95
C ILE A 3 5.85 6.64 -0.68
N LEU A 4 4.55 6.85 -0.68
CA LEU A 4 3.57 5.79 -0.50
C LEU A 4 3.70 4.75 -1.62
N ALA A 5 3.77 5.22 -2.88
CA ALA A 5 3.90 4.34 -4.04
C ALA A 5 5.14 3.46 -3.92
N GLU A 6 6.27 4.05 -3.58
CA GLU A 6 7.53 3.32 -3.43
C GLU A 6 7.46 2.28 -2.33
N ARG A 7 6.88 2.64 -1.18
CA ARG A 7 6.77 1.71 -0.06
C ARG A 7 5.81 0.57 -0.32
N LEU A 8 4.71 0.83 -1.04
CA LEU A 8 3.80 -0.25 -1.43
C LEU A 8 4.47 -1.26 -2.35
N ILE A 9 5.22 -0.78 -3.35
CA ILE A 9 5.94 -1.67 -4.26
C ILE A 9 6.96 -2.50 -3.50
N GLU A 10 7.71 -1.87 -2.62
CA GLU A 10 8.75 -2.53 -1.83
C GLU A 10 8.15 -3.61 -0.92
N LEU A 11 7.09 -3.27 -0.20
CA LEU A 11 6.43 -4.21 0.71
C LEU A 11 5.80 -5.38 -0.05
N ARG A 12 5.16 -5.10 -1.17
CA ARG A 12 4.55 -6.15 -1.99
C ARG A 12 5.61 -7.09 -2.56
N THR A 13 6.71 -6.54 -3.03
CA THR A 13 7.83 -7.33 -3.57
C THR A 13 8.44 -8.22 -2.49
N GLN A 14 8.62 -7.69 -1.28
CA GLN A 14 9.15 -8.47 -0.15
C GLN A 14 8.21 -9.61 0.23
N LYS A 15 6.92 -9.36 0.17
CA LYS A 15 5.89 -10.35 0.52
C LYS A 15 5.66 -11.36 -0.60
N LYS A 16 6.14 -11.05 -1.81
CA LYS A 16 6.05 -11.93 -2.99
C LYS A 16 4.61 -12.24 -3.38
N VAL A 17 3.76 -11.23 -3.34
CA VAL A 17 2.36 -11.35 -3.74
C VAL A 17 2.09 -10.48 -4.96
N SER A 18 1.01 -10.80 -5.68
CA SER A 18 0.61 -10.02 -6.84
C SER A 18 -0.23 -8.82 -6.42
N ARG A 19 -0.33 -7.83 -7.31
CA ARG A 19 -1.22 -6.69 -7.10
C ARG A 19 -2.66 -7.15 -6.93
N ARG A 20 -3.06 -8.17 -7.70
CA ARG A 20 -4.41 -8.71 -7.63
C ARG A 20 -4.71 -9.29 -6.26
N GLU A 21 -3.76 -10.03 -5.68
CA GLU A 21 -3.93 -10.60 -4.35
C GLU A 21 -4.15 -9.52 -3.30
N VAL A 22 -3.35 -8.46 -3.35
CA VAL A 22 -3.49 -7.35 -2.42
C VAL A 22 -4.86 -6.68 -2.60
N ALA A 23 -5.24 -6.41 -3.85
CA ALA A 23 -6.51 -5.75 -4.15
C ALA A 23 -7.70 -6.54 -3.61
N VAL A 24 -7.69 -7.86 -3.81
CA VAL A 24 -8.76 -8.72 -3.29
C VAL A 24 -8.85 -8.62 -1.77
N ILE A 25 -7.72 -8.71 -1.09
CA ILE A 25 -7.70 -8.70 0.37
C ILE A 25 -8.17 -7.36 0.95
N VAL A 26 -7.77 -6.25 0.34
CA VAL A 26 -8.19 -4.93 0.84
C VAL A 26 -9.52 -4.47 0.27
N GLY A 27 -10.13 -5.27 -0.63
CA GLY A 27 -11.49 -5.01 -1.11
C GLY A 27 -11.59 -3.91 -2.16
N ILE A 28 -10.59 -3.78 -3.02
CA ILE A 28 -10.60 -2.80 -4.12
C ILE A 28 -10.29 -3.53 -5.43
N VAL A 29 -10.52 -2.86 -6.56
CA VAL A 29 -10.17 -3.43 -7.85
C VAL A 29 -8.67 -3.31 -8.08
N GLU A 30 -8.11 -4.27 -8.81
CA GLU A 30 -6.68 -4.33 -9.09
C GLU A 30 -6.15 -3.04 -9.71
N ARG A 31 -6.90 -2.47 -10.65
CA ARG A 31 -6.51 -1.22 -11.33
C ARG A 31 -6.32 -0.07 -10.34
N THR A 32 -7.20 0.03 -9.35
CA THR A 32 -7.08 1.07 -8.32
C THR A 32 -5.80 0.87 -7.51
N TYR A 33 -5.52 -0.36 -7.09
CA TYR A 33 -4.29 -0.64 -6.36
C TYR A 33 -3.05 -0.31 -7.20
N MET A 34 -3.08 -0.68 -8.49
CA MET A 34 -1.99 -0.37 -9.42
C MET A 34 -1.72 1.14 -9.47
N ARG A 35 -2.77 1.95 -9.45
CA ARG A 35 -2.63 3.41 -9.46
C ARG A 35 -1.96 3.93 -8.20
N TYR A 36 -2.18 3.29 -7.06
CA TYR A 36 -1.47 3.64 -5.84
C TYR A 36 0.03 3.40 -6.00
N GLU A 37 0.41 2.25 -6.56
CA GLU A 37 1.83 1.93 -6.78
C GLU A 37 2.47 2.81 -7.83
N ASN A 38 1.69 3.34 -8.76
CA ASN A 38 2.19 4.23 -9.81
C ASN A 38 2.26 5.70 -9.36
N GLY A 39 1.77 6.00 -8.16
CA GLY A 39 1.74 7.38 -7.66
C GLY A 39 0.65 8.23 -8.32
N GLU A 40 -0.30 7.60 -9.01
CA GLU A 40 -1.36 8.30 -9.72
C GLU A 40 -2.58 8.61 -8.84
N ARG A 41 -2.71 7.92 -7.74
CA ARG A 41 -3.85 8.06 -6.84
C ARG A 41 -3.43 7.67 -5.43
N ASP A 42 -3.98 8.36 -4.45
CA ASP A 42 -3.76 8.03 -3.05
C ASP A 42 -4.98 7.31 -2.48
N PRO A 43 -4.77 6.30 -1.62
CA PRO A 43 -5.88 5.63 -0.97
C PRO A 43 -6.56 6.56 0.05
N ASP A 44 -7.87 6.37 0.23
CA ASP A 44 -8.57 7.05 1.32
C ASP A 44 -8.19 6.40 2.65
N ALA A 45 -8.64 7.00 3.76
CA ALA A 45 -8.24 6.54 5.08
C ALA A 45 -8.60 5.07 5.36
N PRO A 46 -9.82 4.60 5.04
CA PRO A 46 -10.15 3.19 5.27
C PRO A 46 -9.26 2.22 4.49
N VAL A 47 -8.96 2.53 3.23
CA VAL A 47 -8.12 1.67 2.41
C VAL A 47 -6.67 1.72 2.88
N LEU A 48 -6.19 2.91 3.24
CA LEU A 48 -4.85 3.08 3.79
C LEU A 48 -4.66 2.20 5.04
N ARG A 49 -5.65 2.19 5.92
CA ARG A 49 -5.62 1.37 7.12
C ARG A 49 -5.53 -0.12 6.78
N LYS A 50 -6.33 -0.57 5.82
CA LYS A 50 -6.31 -1.98 5.40
C LYS A 50 -4.97 -2.36 4.78
N LEU A 51 -4.37 -1.48 4.00
CA LEU A 51 -3.06 -1.73 3.42
C LEU A 51 -1.99 -1.82 4.50
N ALA A 52 -2.02 -0.91 5.48
CA ALA A 52 -1.09 -0.94 6.60
C ALA A 52 -1.21 -2.24 7.39
N ASP A 53 -2.45 -2.65 7.68
CA ASP A 53 -2.71 -3.90 8.40
C ASP A 53 -2.23 -5.10 7.61
N TYR A 54 -2.50 -5.12 6.31
CA TYR A 54 -2.10 -6.23 5.45
C TYR A 54 -0.58 -6.39 5.41
N TYR A 55 0.13 -5.29 5.24
CA TYR A 55 1.60 -5.30 5.17
C TYR A 55 2.26 -5.29 6.55
N ASP A 56 1.47 -5.23 7.62
CA ASP A 56 1.95 -5.24 9.00
C ASP A 56 2.92 -4.08 9.27
N VAL A 57 2.52 -2.89 8.81
CA VAL A 57 3.27 -1.65 9.03
C VAL A 57 2.29 -0.59 9.52
N SER A 58 2.82 0.52 10.02
CA SER A 58 1.98 1.65 10.42
C SER A 58 1.56 2.47 9.19
N ALA A 59 0.42 3.16 9.31
CA ALA A 59 0.03 4.12 8.28
C ALA A 59 1.06 5.23 8.15
N ASP A 60 1.67 5.65 9.26
CA ASP A 60 2.73 6.67 9.25
C ASP A 60 3.92 6.23 8.40
N TYR A 61 4.29 4.95 8.45
CA TYR A 61 5.35 4.43 7.60
C TYR A 61 4.98 4.55 6.12
N LEU A 62 3.75 4.16 5.76
CA LEU A 62 3.29 4.26 4.37
C LEU A 62 3.27 5.72 3.89
N LEU A 63 2.94 6.64 4.78
CA LEU A 63 2.88 8.07 4.43
C LEU A 63 4.23 8.77 4.47
N GLY A 64 5.28 8.06 4.86
CA GLY A 64 6.62 8.65 4.92
C GLY A 64 6.88 9.52 6.14
N ARG A 65 6.03 9.44 7.16
CA ARG A 65 6.20 10.22 8.39
C ARG A 65 7.22 9.61 9.34
N THR A 66 7.56 8.36 9.11
CA THR A 66 8.58 7.64 9.87
C THR A 66 9.26 6.63 8.95
N ASP A 67 10.50 6.29 9.26
CA ASP A 67 11.23 5.24 8.57
C ASP A 67 11.14 3.91 9.31
N VAL A 68 10.46 3.86 10.43
CA VAL A 68 10.26 2.65 11.22
C VAL A 68 8.93 2.02 10.79
N PRO A 69 8.93 0.76 10.27
CA PRO A 69 7.71 0.15 9.73
C PRO A 69 6.58 -0.02 10.76
N LYS A 70 6.91 -0.13 12.03
CA LYS A 70 5.88 -0.31 13.07
C LYS A 70 5.97 0.71 14.18
#